data_c86d5fefe0253c0286e02aeae9b0fab8
#
_entry.id   c86d5fefe0253c0286e02aeae9b0fab8
#
_cell.length_a   1.000
_cell.length_b   1.000
_cell.length_c   1.000
_cell.angle_alpha   90.00
_cell.angle_beta   90.00
_cell.angle_gamma   90.00
#
_symmetry.space_group_name_H-M   'P 1'
#
loop_
_entity.id
_entity.type
_entity.pdbx_description
1 polymer ?
#
loop_
_entity_poly.entity_id
_entity_poly.type
_entity_poly.pdbx_seq_one_letter_code
_entity_poly.pdbx_strand_id
1 'polypeptide(L)'
;MNIPNFLTIARIFFVPLLVAALVEQEIQFHIFGIQITNDWLALAIFLCAAATDLLDGYLARKLGQITTIGTLLDPIADKMLVSAALIALVQVRAVPGWLVILLIGREFAVSGLRSIAAAEGYVIKASDLGKTKTTAQVLGICLLLVSMRHPWFTPAAHWSMAVVVAFSLISAFDYFWKFWRRVDIGTKQRRRREILVAERHARLASFRAKRELQAEKAQGKGTGFGVRGTT
;
A
#
# COMPACT_ATOMS: atom_id res chain seq x y z
N MET A 1 18.88 15.57 -11.00
CA MET A 1 17.68 15.30 -10.18
C MET A 1 16.48 15.84 -10.94
N ASN A 2 15.44 15.02 -11.11
CA ASN A 2 14.22 15.47 -11.79
C ASN A 2 13.34 16.24 -10.78
N ILE A 3 12.59 17.22 -11.28
CA ILE A 3 11.72 18.08 -10.45
C ILE A 3 10.81 17.29 -9.51
N PRO A 4 10.13 16.20 -9.95
CA PRO A 4 9.31 15.38 -9.05
C PRO A 4 10.10 14.79 -7.87
N ASN A 5 11.28 14.22 -8.12
CA ASN A 5 12.11 13.65 -7.05
C ASN A 5 12.56 14.71 -6.03
N PHE A 6 12.84 15.93 -6.48
CA PHE A 6 13.19 17.04 -5.59
C PHE A 6 12.00 17.39 -4.67
N LEU A 7 10.79 17.43 -5.20
CA LEU A 7 9.58 17.71 -4.41
C LEU A 7 9.31 16.63 -3.36
N THR A 8 9.51 15.35 -3.72
CA THR A 8 9.38 14.24 -2.76
C THR A 8 10.40 14.33 -1.62
N ILE A 9 11.67 14.67 -1.94
CA ILE A 9 12.72 14.86 -0.93
C ILE A 9 12.40 16.09 -0.06
N ALA A 10 11.95 17.18 -0.66
CA ALA A 10 11.53 18.37 0.08
C ALA A 10 10.40 18.07 1.07
N ARG A 11 9.44 17.21 0.70
CA ARG A 11 8.38 16.75 1.60
C ARG A 11 8.94 16.01 2.81
N ILE A 12 9.91 15.12 2.62
CA ILE A 12 10.57 14.42 3.74
C ILE A 12 11.23 15.43 4.68
N PHE A 13 11.81 16.51 4.12
CA PHE A 13 12.42 17.58 4.91
C PHE A 13 11.38 18.43 5.67
N PHE A 14 10.16 18.57 5.14
CA PHE A 14 9.08 19.25 5.84
C PHE A 14 8.58 18.49 7.07
N VAL A 15 8.79 17.16 7.16
CA VAL A 15 8.35 16.35 8.29
C VAL A 15 8.97 16.81 9.62
N PRO A 16 10.31 16.87 9.79
CA PRO A 16 10.90 17.34 11.05
C PRO A 16 10.54 18.80 11.34
N LEU A 17 10.40 19.64 10.29
CA LEU A 17 10.03 21.04 10.46
C LEU A 17 8.60 21.18 10.99
N LEU A 18 7.66 20.36 10.50
CA LEU A 18 6.29 20.30 11.00
C LEU A 18 6.24 19.87 12.47
N VAL A 19 6.98 18.81 12.82
CA VAL A 19 7.04 18.30 14.19
C VAL A 19 7.60 19.36 15.12
N ALA A 20 8.70 20.03 14.72
CA ALA A 20 9.30 21.12 15.51
C ALA A 20 8.29 22.26 15.70
N ALA A 21 7.61 22.70 14.64
CA ALA A 21 6.60 23.77 14.72
C ALA A 21 5.42 23.42 15.63
N LEU A 22 5.04 22.14 15.75
CA LEU A 22 3.94 21.69 16.62
C LEU A 22 4.36 21.51 18.08
N VAL A 23 5.56 21.00 18.32
CA VAL A 23 6.04 20.63 19.66
C VAL A 23 6.62 21.81 20.40
N GLU A 24 7.36 22.66 19.72
CA GLU A 24 7.95 23.88 20.29
C GLU A 24 6.85 24.95 20.45
N GLN A 25 6.44 25.21 21.70
CA GLN A 25 5.36 26.15 21.99
C GLN A 25 5.81 27.63 22.10
N GLU A 26 7.12 27.90 22.06
CA GLU A 26 7.67 29.23 22.32
C GLU A 26 8.05 30.05 21.07
N ILE A 27 7.89 29.50 19.87
CA ILE A 27 8.29 30.19 18.65
C ILE A 27 7.23 31.24 18.30
N GLN A 28 7.48 32.47 18.61
CA GLN A 28 6.65 33.62 18.17
C GLN A 28 7.44 34.44 17.15
N PHE A 29 7.04 34.38 15.90
CA PHE A 29 7.59 35.25 14.87
C PHE A 29 6.69 36.46 14.62
N HIS A 30 7.28 37.62 14.68
CA HIS A 30 6.62 38.85 14.23
C HIS A 30 7.08 39.17 12.81
N ILE A 31 6.26 38.84 11.83
CA ILE A 31 6.53 39.17 10.41
C ILE A 31 5.48 40.17 9.95
N PHE A 32 5.90 41.35 9.51
CA PHE A 32 5.03 42.44 9.04
C PHE A 32 3.90 42.84 10.02
N GLY A 33 4.15 42.81 11.33
CA GLY A 33 3.14 43.18 12.33
C GLY A 33 2.08 42.11 12.63
N ILE A 34 2.18 40.94 11.99
CA ILE A 34 1.31 39.79 12.25
C ILE A 34 2.05 38.84 13.18
N GLN A 35 1.41 38.49 14.30
CA GLN A 35 1.93 37.42 15.19
C GLN A 35 1.62 36.07 14.54
N ILE A 36 2.64 35.42 14.00
CA ILE A 36 2.54 34.05 13.51
C ILE A 36 2.81 33.14 14.72
N THR A 37 1.76 32.49 15.20
CA THR A 37 1.88 31.45 16.24
C THR A 37 2.26 30.12 15.62
N ASN A 38 2.81 29.22 16.43
CA ASN A 38 3.25 27.88 16.03
C ASN A 38 2.18 27.09 15.30
N ASP A 39 0.90 27.24 15.71
CA ASP A 39 -0.23 26.53 15.08
C ASP A 39 -0.42 26.92 13.61
N TRP A 40 -0.32 28.23 13.30
CA TRP A 40 -0.40 28.73 11.94
C TRP A 40 0.83 28.34 11.10
N LEU A 41 2.01 28.34 11.71
CA LEU A 41 3.22 27.89 11.06
C LEU A 41 3.14 26.39 10.74
N ALA A 42 2.70 25.56 11.69
CA ALA A 42 2.49 24.14 11.47
C ALA A 42 1.45 23.87 10.39
N LEU A 43 0.33 24.60 10.40
CA LEU A 43 -0.69 24.49 9.35
C LEU A 43 -0.12 24.87 7.97
N ALA A 44 0.64 25.94 7.88
CA ALA A 44 1.27 26.37 6.62
C ALA A 44 2.26 25.33 6.10
N ILE A 45 3.14 24.81 6.97
CA ILE A 45 4.09 23.74 6.60
C ILE A 45 3.35 22.48 6.13
N PHE A 46 2.31 22.06 6.85
CA PHE A 46 1.53 20.89 6.50
C PHE A 46 0.81 21.06 5.14
N LEU A 47 0.20 22.22 4.90
CA LEU A 47 -0.46 22.53 3.65
C LEU A 47 0.53 22.62 2.48
N CYS A 48 1.70 23.25 2.69
CA CYS A 48 2.76 23.29 1.69
C CYS A 48 3.25 21.89 1.33
N ALA A 49 3.48 21.04 2.35
CA ALA A 49 3.90 19.66 2.12
C ALA A 49 2.82 18.83 1.41
N ALA A 50 1.55 18.99 1.76
CA ALA A 50 0.43 18.32 1.10
C ALA A 50 0.21 18.84 -0.34
N ALA A 51 0.41 20.14 -0.59
CA ALA A 51 0.32 20.73 -1.92
C ALA A 51 1.46 20.26 -2.84
N THR A 52 2.68 20.08 -2.30
CA THR A 52 3.80 19.52 -3.08
C THR A 52 3.49 18.11 -3.56
N ASP A 53 2.77 17.28 -2.78
CA ASP A 53 2.32 15.94 -3.18
C ASP A 53 1.39 15.98 -4.41
N LEU A 54 0.45 16.90 -4.42
CA LEU A 54 -0.45 17.06 -5.55
C LEU A 54 0.29 17.57 -6.80
N LEU A 55 1.28 18.46 -6.60
CA LEU A 55 2.06 19.05 -7.67
C LEU A 55 3.04 18.07 -8.31
N ASP A 56 3.76 17.26 -7.52
CA ASP A 56 4.70 16.28 -8.05
C ASP A 56 3.98 15.19 -8.85
N GLY A 57 2.84 14.68 -8.36
CA GLY A 57 2.00 13.73 -9.09
C GLY A 57 1.44 14.31 -10.41
N TYR A 58 1.12 15.59 -10.45
CA TYR A 58 0.68 16.27 -11.67
C TYR A 58 1.83 16.49 -12.66
N LEU A 59 2.97 17.00 -12.17
CA LEU A 59 4.16 17.28 -12.96
C LEU A 59 4.80 16.02 -13.53
N ALA A 60 4.91 14.95 -12.74
CA ALA A 60 5.43 13.67 -13.19
C ALA A 60 4.63 13.10 -14.38
N ARG A 61 3.30 13.18 -14.31
CA ARG A 61 2.42 12.77 -15.43
C ARG A 61 2.54 13.66 -16.65
N LYS A 62 2.62 14.98 -16.44
CA LYS A 62 2.68 15.94 -17.55
C LYS A 62 4.04 15.94 -18.26
N LEU A 63 5.13 15.74 -17.52
CA LEU A 63 6.50 15.76 -18.05
C LEU A 63 7.00 14.38 -18.48
N GLY A 64 6.25 13.30 -18.22
CA GLY A 64 6.67 11.92 -18.51
C GLY A 64 7.93 11.48 -17.76
N GLN A 65 8.32 12.18 -16.70
CA GLN A 65 9.54 11.96 -15.93
C GLN A 65 9.27 11.07 -14.72
N ILE A 66 8.79 9.84 -14.97
CA ILE A 66 8.58 8.86 -13.92
C ILE A 66 9.91 8.16 -13.66
N THR A 67 10.46 8.33 -12.44
CA THR A 67 11.68 7.65 -12.02
C THR A 67 11.37 6.52 -11.06
N THR A 68 12.18 5.45 -11.11
CA THR A 68 12.03 4.30 -10.19
C THR A 68 12.20 4.72 -8.72
N ILE A 69 13.11 5.65 -8.46
CA ILE A 69 13.35 6.19 -7.10
C ILE A 69 12.13 6.99 -6.62
N GLY A 70 11.57 7.86 -7.46
CA GLY A 70 10.37 8.63 -7.13
C GLY A 70 9.19 7.73 -6.78
N THR A 71 8.88 6.75 -7.63
CA THR A 71 7.76 5.81 -7.39
C THR A 71 7.89 4.99 -6.11
N LEU A 72 9.12 4.79 -5.59
CA LEU A 72 9.37 4.13 -4.30
C LEU A 72 9.29 5.09 -3.12
N LEU A 73 9.80 6.33 -3.28
CA LEU A 73 9.85 7.33 -2.21
C LEU A 73 8.49 8.01 -1.97
N ASP A 74 7.69 8.25 -3.01
CA ASP A 74 6.39 8.92 -2.89
C ASP A 74 5.45 8.26 -1.86
N PRO A 75 5.19 6.94 -1.90
CA PRO A 75 4.31 6.31 -0.91
C PRO A 75 4.86 6.33 0.51
N ILE A 76 6.19 6.47 0.66
CA ILE A 76 6.85 6.55 1.98
C ILE A 76 6.72 7.98 2.50
N ALA A 77 7.06 8.98 1.70
CA ALA A 77 7.02 10.39 2.07
C ALA A 77 5.61 10.85 2.47
N ASP A 78 4.58 10.43 1.69
CA ASP A 78 3.18 10.72 1.98
C ASP A 78 2.75 10.17 3.36
N LYS A 79 3.08 8.92 3.64
CA LYS A 79 2.77 8.31 4.92
C LYS A 79 3.55 8.91 6.09
N MET A 80 4.82 9.26 5.87
CA MET A 80 5.64 9.90 6.89
C MET A 80 5.06 11.25 7.31
N LEU A 81 4.65 12.09 6.36
CA LEU A 81 4.06 13.39 6.64
C LEU A 81 2.82 13.28 7.52
N VAL A 82 1.85 12.45 7.10
CA VAL A 82 0.59 12.26 7.81
C VAL A 82 0.80 11.61 9.17
N SER A 83 1.66 10.58 9.25
CA SER A 83 1.96 9.91 10.52
C SER A 83 2.65 10.84 11.51
N ALA A 84 3.63 11.64 11.05
CA ALA A 84 4.33 12.60 11.88
C ALA A 84 3.39 13.70 12.40
N ALA A 85 2.51 14.23 11.56
CA ALA A 85 1.49 15.19 11.95
C ALA A 85 0.58 14.62 13.05
N LEU A 86 0.08 13.39 12.88
CA LEU A 86 -0.80 12.74 13.85
C LEU A 86 -0.07 12.46 15.18
N ILE A 87 1.18 12.02 15.14
CA ILE A 87 1.98 11.74 16.34
C ILE A 87 2.26 13.06 17.10
N ALA A 88 2.63 14.14 16.40
CA ALA A 88 2.84 15.44 17.00
C ALA A 88 1.55 15.99 17.63
N LEU A 89 0.38 15.79 16.99
CA LEU A 89 -0.92 16.15 17.55
C LEU A 89 -1.28 15.35 18.82
N VAL A 90 -0.79 14.11 18.96
CA VAL A 90 -0.91 13.35 20.23
C VAL A 90 -0.05 14.01 21.33
N GLN A 91 1.17 14.42 20.99
CA GLN A 91 2.08 15.04 21.95
C GLN A 91 1.49 16.33 22.52
N VAL A 92 0.85 17.15 21.70
CA VAL A 92 0.16 18.37 22.12
C VAL A 92 -1.27 18.11 22.66
N ARG A 93 -1.64 16.85 22.86
CA ARG A 93 -2.94 16.42 23.40
C ARG A 93 -4.18 16.83 22.57
N ALA A 94 -4.00 17.15 21.31
CA ALA A 94 -5.09 17.49 20.40
C ALA A 94 -5.90 16.26 19.94
N VAL A 95 -5.27 15.06 19.96
CA VAL A 95 -5.88 13.79 19.56
C VAL A 95 -5.47 12.68 20.53
N PRO A 96 -6.36 11.74 20.88
CA PRO A 96 -6.00 10.60 21.71
C PRO A 96 -5.10 9.60 20.98
N GLY A 97 -4.06 9.11 21.65
CA GLY A 97 -3.04 8.23 21.05
C GLY A 97 -3.60 6.93 20.46
N TRP A 98 -4.62 6.32 21.09
CA TRP A 98 -5.24 5.10 20.57
C TRP A 98 -5.83 5.26 19.15
N LEU A 99 -6.40 6.44 18.87
CA LEU A 99 -6.96 6.78 17.57
C LEU A 99 -5.86 6.85 16.51
N VAL A 100 -4.73 7.46 16.85
CA VAL A 100 -3.57 7.58 15.96
C VAL A 100 -2.94 6.22 15.70
N ILE A 101 -2.79 5.37 16.72
CA ILE A 101 -2.31 3.98 16.58
C ILE A 101 -3.20 3.22 15.59
N LEU A 102 -4.52 3.37 15.70
CA LEU A 102 -5.48 2.71 14.82
C LEU A 102 -5.37 3.18 13.37
N LEU A 103 -5.23 4.49 13.15
CA LEU A 103 -5.06 5.07 11.82
C LEU A 103 -3.75 4.65 11.16
N ILE A 104 -2.63 4.78 11.88
CA ILE A 104 -1.30 4.44 11.37
C ILE A 104 -1.18 2.93 11.16
N GLY A 105 -1.60 2.12 12.14
CA GLY A 105 -1.55 0.65 12.06
C GLY A 105 -2.32 0.13 10.86
N ARG A 106 -3.52 0.66 10.63
CA ARG A 106 -4.32 0.33 9.46
C ARG A 106 -3.62 0.73 8.14
N GLU A 107 -2.97 1.91 8.09
CA GLU A 107 -2.23 2.34 6.89
C GLU A 107 -1.12 1.35 6.53
N PHE A 108 -0.33 0.96 7.51
CA PHE A 108 0.73 -0.02 7.30
C PHE A 108 0.19 -1.41 6.97
N ALA A 109 -0.86 -1.87 7.65
CA ALA A 109 -1.48 -3.16 7.38
C ALA A 109 -2.00 -3.26 5.94
N VAL A 110 -2.77 -2.28 5.47
CA VAL A 110 -3.29 -2.27 4.09
C VAL A 110 -2.18 -2.16 3.06
N SER A 111 -1.12 -1.40 3.36
CA SER A 111 0.03 -1.29 2.46
C SER A 111 0.84 -2.57 2.39
N GLY A 112 1.05 -3.24 3.53
CA GLY A 112 1.69 -4.55 3.59
C GLY A 112 0.91 -5.61 2.81
N LEU A 113 -0.41 -5.67 3.00
CA LEU A 113 -1.27 -6.58 2.22
C LEU A 113 -1.21 -6.29 0.71
N ARG A 114 -1.11 -5.02 0.32
CA ARG A 114 -0.97 -4.64 -1.08
C ARG A 114 0.37 -5.11 -1.66
N SER A 115 1.45 -4.96 -0.89
CA SER A 115 2.79 -5.42 -1.31
C SER A 115 2.84 -6.94 -1.44
N ILE A 116 2.24 -7.68 -0.49
CA ILE A 116 2.13 -9.14 -0.56
C ILE A 116 1.31 -9.56 -1.78
N ALA A 117 0.15 -8.93 -2.01
CA ALA A 117 -0.68 -9.22 -3.17
C ALA A 117 0.07 -8.98 -4.49
N ALA A 118 0.82 -7.89 -4.59
CA ALA A 118 1.63 -7.58 -5.77
C ALA A 118 2.76 -8.59 -6.00
N ALA A 119 3.43 -9.04 -4.95
CA ALA A 119 4.46 -10.08 -5.01
C ALA A 119 3.90 -11.44 -5.50
N GLU A 120 2.65 -11.75 -5.15
CA GLU A 120 1.92 -12.94 -5.62
C GLU A 120 1.29 -12.76 -7.01
N GLY A 121 1.53 -11.62 -7.68
CA GLY A 121 0.99 -11.31 -9.00
C GLY A 121 -0.50 -10.90 -9.01
N TYR A 122 -1.08 -10.61 -7.84
CA TYR A 122 -2.46 -10.16 -7.74
C TYR A 122 -2.56 -8.63 -7.72
N VAL A 123 -3.21 -8.05 -8.70
CA VAL A 123 -3.54 -6.62 -8.70
C VAL A 123 -4.89 -6.41 -8.02
N ILE A 124 -4.88 -5.92 -6.78
CA ILE A 124 -6.10 -5.50 -6.09
C ILE A 124 -6.29 -4.01 -6.39
N LYS A 125 -7.30 -3.69 -7.22
CA LYS A 125 -7.64 -2.29 -7.52
C LYS A 125 -8.02 -1.56 -6.22
N ALA A 126 -7.38 -0.40 -6.01
CA ALA A 126 -7.80 0.49 -4.92
C ALA A 126 -9.27 0.89 -5.15
N SER A 127 -10.09 0.78 -4.11
CA SER A 127 -11.46 1.31 -4.18
C SER A 127 -11.41 2.83 -4.24
N ASP A 128 -12.41 3.47 -4.87
CA ASP A 128 -12.52 4.93 -4.89
C ASP A 128 -12.62 5.53 -3.48
N LEU A 129 -13.08 4.76 -2.51
CA LEU A 129 -13.03 5.06 -1.07
C LEU A 129 -11.61 5.37 -0.57
N GLY A 130 -10.56 4.81 -1.20
CA GLY A 130 -9.17 5.08 -0.85
C GLY A 130 -8.75 6.52 -1.13
N LYS A 131 -9.23 7.13 -2.22
CA LYS A 131 -8.92 8.53 -2.58
C LYS A 131 -9.62 9.52 -1.65
N THR A 132 -10.91 9.30 -1.41
CA THR A 132 -11.73 10.12 -0.51
C THR A 132 -11.18 10.12 0.91
N LYS A 133 -10.66 8.98 1.37
CA LYS A 133 -10.06 8.84 2.70
C LYS A 133 -8.84 9.75 2.88
N THR A 134 -7.89 9.76 1.94
CA THR A 134 -6.67 10.58 2.06
C THR A 134 -7.01 12.05 2.14
N THR A 135 -7.93 12.51 1.29
CA THR A 135 -8.42 13.90 1.33
C THR A 135 -9.13 14.21 2.65
N ALA A 136 -9.98 13.31 3.14
CA ALA A 136 -10.67 13.49 4.42
C ALA A 136 -9.67 13.54 5.59
N GLN A 137 -8.60 12.73 5.55
CA GLN A 137 -7.55 12.70 6.58
C GLN A 137 -6.75 14.00 6.60
N VAL A 138 -6.36 14.52 5.44
CA VAL A 138 -5.68 15.84 5.32
C VAL A 138 -6.58 16.94 5.86
N LEU A 139 -7.86 16.99 5.46
CA LEU A 139 -8.82 17.97 5.98
C LEU A 139 -9.03 17.84 7.49
N GLY A 140 -9.10 16.61 8.02
CA GLY A 140 -9.23 16.38 9.45
C GLY A 140 -8.03 16.90 10.25
N ILE A 141 -6.81 16.70 9.75
CA ILE A 141 -5.57 17.24 10.35
C ILE A 141 -5.59 18.77 10.29
N CYS A 142 -5.97 19.38 9.16
CA CYS A 142 -6.09 20.84 9.05
C CYS A 142 -7.09 21.42 10.05
N LEU A 143 -8.26 20.78 10.20
CA LEU A 143 -9.27 21.21 11.18
C LEU A 143 -8.76 21.09 12.62
N LEU A 144 -8.00 20.05 12.95
CA LEU A 144 -7.36 19.90 14.25
C LEU A 144 -6.37 21.05 14.53
N LEU A 145 -5.49 21.35 13.55
CA LEU A 145 -4.53 22.44 13.67
C LEU A 145 -5.22 23.79 13.86
N VAL A 146 -6.29 24.06 13.12
CA VAL A 146 -7.10 25.27 13.28
C VAL A 146 -7.80 25.31 14.64
N SER A 147 -8.28 24.16 15.13
CA SER A 147 -8.99 24.07 16.42
C SER A 147 -8.12 24.38 17.63
N MET A 148 -6.80 24.18 17.52
CA MET A 148 -5.85 24.53 18.59
C MET A 148 -5.88 26.04 18.89
N ARG A 149 -6.08 26.86 17.87
CA ARG A 149 -6.17 28.33 18.01
C ARG A 149 -7.59 28.82 18.20
N HIS A 150 -8.54 28.17 17.56
CA HIS A 150 -9.96 28.54 17.58
C HIS A 150 -10.79 27.42 18.19
N PRO A 151 -11.03 27.43 19.52
CA PRO A 151 -11.75 26.37 20.23
C PRO A 151 -13.16 26.10 19.68
N TRP A 152 -13.75 27.07 18.99
CA TRP A 152 -15.04 26.91 18.31
C TRP A 152 -15.05 25.76 17.29
N PHE A 153 -13.91 25.49 16.65
CA PHE A 153 -13.78 24.41 15.67
C PHE A 153 -13.50 23.03 16.30
N THR A 154 -13.26 22.95 17.63
CA THR A 154 -12.94 21.69 18.31
C THR A 154 -13.99 20.60 18.08
N PRO A 155 -15.31 20.84 18.20
CA PRO A 155 -16.30 19.79 17.92
C PRO A 155 -16.22 19.30 16.47
N ALA A 156 -16.11 20.22 15.51
CA ALA A 156 -16.00 19.89 14.09
C ALA A 156 -14.74 19.08 13.79
N ALA A 157 -13.60 19.43 14.40
CA ALA A 157 -12.34 18.71 14.28
C ALA A 157 -12.43 17.27 14.81
N HIS A 158 -13.01 17.07 15.99
CA HIS A 158 -13.22 15.73 16.55
C HIS A 158 -14.18 14.89 15.72
N TRP A 159 -15.29 15.49 15.26
CA TRP A 159 -16.22 14.80 14.36
C TRP A 159 -15.57 14.41 13.03
N SER A 160 -14.77 15.29 12.43
CA SER A 160 -14.03 14.99 11.20
C SER A 160 -13.09 13.81 11.40
N MET A 161 -12.37 13.74 12.54
CA MET A 161 -11.49 12.62 12.86
C MET A 161 -12.26 11.32 13.11
N ALA A 162 -13.42 11.37 13.78
CA ALA A 162 -14.27 10.19 13.92
C ALA A 162 -14.73 9.64 12.57
N VAL A 163 -15.12 10.53 11.65
CA VAL A 163 -15.47 10.17 10.27
C VAL A 163 -14.28 9.56 9.55
N VAL A 164 -13.08 10.15 9.65
CA VAL A 164 -11.84 9.61 9.05
C VAL A 164 -11.56 8.21 9.57
N VAL A 165 -11.68 7.96 10.88
CA VAL A 165 -11.49 6.64 11.48
C VAL A 165 -12.51 5.65 10.93
N ALA A 166 -13.79 6.00 10.91
CA ALA A 166 -14.85 5.13 10.41
C ALA A 166 -14.60 4.72 8.95
N PHE A 167 -14.36 5.69 8.06
CA PHE A 167 -14.03 5.42 6.67
C PHE A 167 -12.73 4.60 6.52
N SER A 168 -11.76 4.87 7.37
CA SER A 168 -10.48 4.17 7.40
C SER A 168 -10.67 2.69 7.72
N LEU A 169 -11.47 2.36 8.75
CA LEU A 169 -11.75 0.99 9.16
C LEU A 169 -12.60 0.24 8.13
N ILE A 170 -13.65 0.86 7.61
CA ILE A 170 -14.49 0.27 6.56
C ILE A 170 -13.64 -0.07 5.33
N SER A 171 -12.79 0.87 4.89
CA SER A 171 -11.90 0.65 3.76
C SER A 171 -10.86 -0.46 4.02
N ALA A 172 -10.34 -0.58 5.26
CA ALA A 172 -9.42 -1.64 5.63
C ALA A 172 -10.10 -3.01 5.60
N PHE A 173 -11.31 -3.08 6.15
CA PHE A 173 -12.10 -4.32 6.16
C PHE A 173 -12.44 -4.78 4.75
N ASP A 174 -12.91 -3.88 3.87
CA ASP A 174 -13.17 -4.19 2.46
C ASP A 174 -11.92 -4.71 1.74
N TYR A 175 -10.77 -4.08 2.01
CA TYR A 175 -9.50 -4.50 1.42
C TYR A 175 -9.06 -5.88 1.92
N PHE A 176 -9.13 -6.11 3.24
CA PHE A 176 -8.80 -7.39 3.86
C PHE A 176 -9.70 -8.52 3.34
N TRP A 177 -11.02 -8.26 3.23
CA TRP A 177 -11.98 -9.22 2.69
C TRP A 177 -11.66 -9.59 1.24
N LYS A 178 -11.39 -8.61 0.39
CA LYS A 178 -11.00 -8.81 -1.01
C LYS A 178 -9.69 -9.58 -1.14
N PHE A 179 -8.71 -9.27 -0.29
CA PHE A 179 -7.44 -9.98 -0.25
C PHE A 179 -7.63 -11.44 0.11
N TRP A 180 -8.33 -11.73 1.21
CA TRP A 180 -8.56 -13.09 1.67
C TRP A 180 -9.28 -13.96 0.65
N ARG A 181 -10.33 -13.41 0.06
CA ARG A 181 -11.09 -14.08 -0.99
C ARG A 181 -10.23 -14.42 -2.22
N ARG A 182 -9.28 -13.55 -2.59
CA ARG A 182 -8.38 -13.81 -3.72
C ARG A 182 -7.31 -14.85 -3.41
N VAL A 183 -6.73 -14.82 -2.23
CA VAL A 183 -5.76 -15.82 -1.77
C VAL A 183 -6.39 -17.22 -1.78
N ASP A 184 -7.62 -17.35 -1.29
CA ASP A 184 -8.34 -18.65 -1.26
C ASP A 184 -8.58 -19.20 -2.69
N ILE A 185 -8.97 -18.34 -3.62
CA ILE A 185 -9.16 -18.71 -5.03
C ILE A 185 -7.82 -19.09 -5.69
N GLY A 186 -6.76 -18.34 -5.43
CA GLY A 186 -5.42 -18.59 -5.97
C GLY A 186 -4.86 -19.95 -5.51
N THR A 187 -4.99 -20.25 -4.22
CA THR A 187 -4.55 -21.52 -3.64
C THR A 187 -5.31 -22.70 -4.23
N LYS A 188 -6.64 -22.59 -4.40
CA LYS A 188 -7.46 -23.62 -5.04
C LYS A 188 -7.06 -23.84 -6.51
N GLN A 189 -6.79 -22.78 -7.26
CA GLN A 189 -6.36 -22.91 -8.66
C GLN A 189 -4.98 -23.54 -8.78
N ARG A 190 -4.04 -23.22 -7.89
CA ARG A 190 -2.70 -23.78 -7.87
C ARG A 190 -2.74 -25.27 -7.60
N ARG A 191 -3.47 -25.71 -6.56
CA ARG A 191 -3.70 -27.12 -6.27
C ARG A 191 -4.33 -27.87 -7.44
N ARG A 192 -5.33 -27.27 -8.08
CA ARG A 192 -5.99 -27.87 -9.25
C ARG A 192 -5.04 -28.06 -10.43
N ARG A 193 -4.17 -27.08 -10.69
CA ARG A 193 -3.12 -27.20 -11.73
C ARG A 193 -2.10 -28.28 -11.39
N GLU A 194 -1.65 -28.38 -10.15
CA GLU A 194 -0.72 -29.43 -9.71
C GLU A 194 -1.31 -30.83 -9.89
N ILE A 195 -2.57 -31.04 -9.54
CA ILE A 195 -3.29 -32.31 -9.76
C ILE A 195 -3.39 -32.62 -11.25
N LEU A 196 -3.77 -31.68 -12.10
CA LEU A 196 -3.87 -31.91 -13.55
C LEU A 196 -2.51 -32.22 -14.19
N VAL A 197 -1.44 -31.57 -13.74
CA VAL A 197 -0.07 -31.88 -14.20
C VAL A 197 0.36 -33.28 -13.76
N ALA A 198 0.11 -33.66 -12.51
CA ALA A 198 0.39 -35.00 -11.99
C ALA A 198 -0.38 -36.08 -12.76
N GLU A 199 -1.68 -35.88 -13.03
CA GLU A 199 -2.47 -36.81 -13.84
C GLU A 199 -1.93 -36.95 -15.27
N ARG A 200 -1.51 -35.83 -15.89
CA ARG A 200 -0.91 -35.85 -17.22
C ARG A 200 0.38 -36.67 -17.23
N HIS A 201 1.23 -36.47 -16.25
CA HIS A 201 2.47 -37.25 -16.12
C HIS A 201 2.20 -38.75 -15.91
N ALA A 202 1.23 -39.08 -15.04
CA ALA A 202 0.83 -40.47 -14.82
C ALA A 202 0.30 -41.12 -16.11
N ARG A 203 -0.54 -40.43 -16.89
CA ARG A 203 -1.02 -40.92 -18.19
C ARG A 203 0.13 -41.15 -19.18
N LEU A 204 1.06 -40.19 -19.29
CA LEU A 204 2.20 -40.34 -20.18
C LEU A 204 3.11 -41.50 -19.78
N ALA A 205 3.34 -41.69 -18.47
CA ALA A 205 4.10 -42.85 -17.96
C ALA A 205 3.40 -44.18 -18.29
N SER A 206 2.08 -44.26 -18.11
CA SER A 206 1.33 -45.46 -18.46
C SER A 206 1.33 -45.77 -19.97
N PHE A 207 1.29 -44.73 -20.82
CA PHE A 207 1.46 -44.91 -22.25
C PHE A 207 2.84 -45.42 -22.66
N ARG A 208 3.89 -44.91 -22.03
CA ARG A 208 5.27 -45.36 -22.26
C ARG A 208 5.44 -46.82 -21.83
N ALA A 209 5.00 -47.18 -20.65
CA ALA A 209 5.04 -48.55 -20.16
C ALA A 209 4.30 -49.55 -21.07
N LYS A 210 3.11 -49.17 -21.56
CA LYS A 210 2.36 -49.99 -22.53
C LYS A 210 3.09 -50.16 -23.85
N ARG A 211 3.76 -49.12 -24.38
CA ARG A 211 4.56 -49.19 -25.59
C ARG A 211 5.77 -50.10 -25.42
N GLU A 212 6.46 -50.01 -24.28
CA GLU A 212 7.62 -50.88 -23.99
C GLU A 212 7.21 -52.35 -23.90
N LEU A 213 6.08 -52.63 -23.23
CA LEU A 213 5.55 -54.00 -23.13
C LEU A 213 5.10 -54.56 -24.50
N GLN A 214 4.58 -53.72 -25.39
CA GLN A 214 4.24 -54.12 -26.77
C GLN A 214 5.48 -54.38 -27.61
N ALA A 215 6.54 -53.55 -27.46
CA ALA A 215 7.81 -53.76 -28.15
C ALA A 215 8.50 -55.04 -27.72
N GLU A 216 8.56 -55.34 -26.41
CA GLU A 216 9.07 -56.62 -25.89
C GLU A 216 8.32 -57.83 -26.40
N LYS A 217 6.95 -57.77 -26.46
CA LYS A 217 6.14 -58.85 -27.00
C LYS A 217 6.33 -59.02 -28.50
N ALA A 218 6.66 -57.96 -29.27
CA ALA A 218 6.94 -58.03 -30.68
C ALA A 218 8.33 -58.64 -30.93
N GLN A 219 9.33 -58.34 -30.14
CA GLN A 219 10.67 -58.95 -30.23
C GLN A 219 10.68 -60.42 -29.80
N GLY A 220 9.92 -60.80 -28.75
CA GLY A 220 9.84 -62.19 -28.30
C GLY A 220 9.11 -63.13 -29.27
N LYS A 221 8.26 -62.59 -30.18
CA LYS A 221 7.65 -63.39 -31.26
C LYS A 221 8.58 -63.61 -32.47
N GLY A 222 9.66 -62.86 -32.65
CA GLY A 222 10.61 -62.97 -33.73
C GLY A 222 11.67 -64.09 -33.56
N THR A 223 11.89 -64.57 -32.33
CA THR A 223 12.92 -65.58 -32.02
C THR A 223 12.42 -67.03 -31.97
N GLY A 224 11.11 -67.26 -32.23
CA GLY A 224 10.49 -68.59 -32.14
C GLY A 224 10.36 -69.36 -33.43
N PHE A 225 10.94 -68.90 -34.57
CA PHE A 225 10.81 -69.58 -35.86
C PHE A 225 12.19 -69.92 -36.44
N GLY A 226 12.79 -71.01 -36.03
CA GLY A 226 14.05 -71.41 -36.62
C GLY A 226 14.72 -72.60 -35.99
N VAL A 227 14.02 -73.69 -35.62
CA VAL A 227 14.63 -75.02 -35.57
C VAL A 227 13.59 -76.03 -35.99
N ARG A 228 13.46 -76.28 -37.31
CA ARG A 228 13.00 -77.57 -37.79
C ARG A 228 14.14 -78.20 -38.62
N GLY A 229 14.59 -79.22 -38.05
CA GLY A 229 15.37 -80.30 -38.42
C GLY A 229 15.69 -80.64 -39.84
N THR A 230 16.76 -81.26 -40.01
CA THR A 230 16.98 -82.30 -41.03
C THR A 230 17.70 -83.44 -40.39
N THR A 231 16.97 -84.56 -40.35
CA THR A 231 17.42 -85.99 -40.42
C THR A 231 18.60 -86.41 -39.65
#